data_687c7af9084e7699a5d18eb238c2df10
#
_entry.id   687c7af9084e7699a5d18eb238c2df10
#
_cell.length_a   1.000
_cell.length_b   1.000
_cell.length_c   1.000
_cell.angle_alpha   90.00
_cell.angle_beta   90.00
_cell.angle_gamma   90.00
#
_symmetry.space_group_name_H-M   'P 1'
#
loop_
_entity.id
_entity.type
_entity.pdbx_description
1 polymer ?
#
loop_
_entity_poly.entity_id
_entity_poly.type
_entity_poly.pdbx_seq_one_letter_code
_entity_poly.pdbx_strand_id
1 'polypeptide(L)'
;MSLQNIKSNKMRTFLTTLGIIIGVAAVIAMITIVNGVIDTVMGQFSSLGAGTLSVTINGSALKSGLTETDLQNLSELDNVAGISPSVTIRTSAARGTDFLDNVSVEGKNDYYFQKEDLISYGRGLTRSDVENESYVCIIDQDLADNLFLGENPIGQQVIVNGIRYTVVGLEGTDDSLMSAMAIMGASTDGTIIIPYTNAMKMAGSSSITSLEIYIADTDRTDELTSDVEAVLYKAFNENEDCYSTFSMDSLLDTMNKMMSTMTYMLAGIASIALLVGGIGIMNMMLVSVSERTKEIGLRKAMGATPGRIQLQFLLEAIVLSLMGGIIGVILGLIISFVGAQLLNTNFTISMSAIALGVGFSAAVGIIFGWAPARKASALNPIDALRSE
;
A
#
# COMPACT_ATOMS: atom_id res chain seq x y z
N MET A 1 26.10 35.43 16.95
CA MET A 1 25.64 36.61 16.18
C MET A 1 24.36 36.37 15.42
N SER A 2 24.18 35.29 14.63
CA SER A 2 22.91 35.02 13.92
C SER A 2 21.66 34.92 14.80
N LEU A 3 21.76 34.25 15.94
CA LEU A 3 20.66 34.12 16.93
C LEU A 3 20.22 35.45 17.60
N GLN A 4 21.13 36.44 17.77
CA GLN A 4 20.80 37.74 18.34
C GLN A 4 20.01 38.62 17.36
N ASN A 5 20.24 38.46 16.06
CA ASN A 5 19.57 39.19 15.01
C ASN A 5 18.14 38.70 14.75
N ILE A 6 17.89 37.39 14.96
CA ILE A 6 16.53 36.81 14.93
C ILE A 6 15.65 37.46 15.99
N LYS A 7 16.23 37.87 17.12
CA LYS A 7 15.52 38.45 18.26
C LYS A 7 15.08 39.90 18.04
N SER A 8 15.74 40.66 17.15
CA SER A 8 15.43 42.08 16.90
C SER A 8 14.27 42.28 15.91
N ASN A 9 14.04 41.37 14.96
CA ASN A 9 12.99 41.46 13.93
C ASN A 9 12.12 40.21 13.87
N LYS A 10 11.55 39.78 15.02
CA LYS A 10 10.83 38.54 15.20
C LYS A 10 9.70 38.30 14.20
N MET A 11 8.89 39.35 13.90
CA MET A 11 7.72 39.24 13.03
C MET A 11 8.13 38.93 11.58
N ARG A 12 9.20 39.58 11.09
CA ARG A 12 9.70 39.39 9.71
C ARG A 12 10.30 37.99 9.55
N THR A 13 11.13 37.58 10.53
CA THR A 13 11.73 36.23 10.54
C THR A 13 10.66 35.14 10.60
N PHE A 14 9.63 35.33 11.43
CA PHE A 14 8.52 34.38 11.54
C PHE A 14 7.75 34.26 10.22
N LEU A 15 7.37 35.41 9.60
CA LEU A 15 6.65 35.37 8.31
C LEU A 15 7.45 34.69 7.19
N THR A 16 8.76 34.93 7.14
CA THR A 16 9.61 34.36 6.08
C THR A 16 9.87 32.85 6.29
N THR A 17 10.08 32.41 7.53
CA THR A 17 10.26 30.99 7.84
C THR A 17 8.94 30.22 7.79
N LEU A 18 7.79 30.88 7.93
CA LEU A 18 6.46 30.26 7.89
C LEU A 18 6.21 29.53 6.57
N GLY A 19 6.63 30.09 5.43
CA GLY A 19 6.52 29.43 4.13
C GLY A 19 7.30 28.13 4.05
N ILE A 20 8.49 28.07 4.64
CA ILE A 20 9.31 26.85 4.70
C ILE A 20 8.68 25.85 5.68
N ILE A 21 8.23 26.34 6.85
CA ILE A 21 7.58 25.50 7.86
C ILE A 21 6.36 24.79 7.25
N ILE A 22 5.49 25.54 6.58
CA ILE A 22 4.29 24.99 5.94
C ILE A 22 4.67 24.03 4.82
N GLY A 23 5.62 24.38 3.96
CA GLY A 23 6.06 23.54 2.85
C GLY A 23 6.63 22.20 3.33
N VAL A 24 7.55 22.24 4.29
CA VAL A 24 8.15 21.03 4.86
C VAL A 24 7.12 20.21 5.63
N ALA A 25 6.27 20.84 6.44
CA ALA A 25 5.23 20.15 7.19
C ALA A 25 4.23 19.46 6.25
N ALA A 26 3.82 20.10 5.17
CA ALA A 26 2.93 19.52 4.19
C ALA A 26 3.54 18.30 3.49
N VAL A 27 4.81 18.37 3.06
CA VAL A 27 5.51 17.24 2.42
C VAL A 27 5.57 16.04 3.36
N ILE A 28 6.01 16.26 4.61
CA ILE A 28 6.18 15.19 5.59
C ILE A 28 4.82 14.59 5.97
N ALA A 29 3.83 15.44 6.25
CA ALA A 29 2.49 14.96 6.58
C ALA A 29 1.91 14.08 5.47
N MET A 30 2.03 14.54 4.23
CA MET A 30 1.48 13.87 3.06
C MET A 30 2.15 12.51 2.81
N ILE A 31 3.49 12.47 2.75
CA ILE A 31 4.23 11.23 2.51
C ILE A 31 3.97 10.22 3.64
N THR A 32 3.93 10.68 4.88
CA THR A 32 3.70 9.80 6.03
C THR A 32 2.27 9.23 6.03
N ILE A 33 1.26 10.06 5.75
CA ILE A 33 -0.13 9.60 5.68
C ILE A 33 -0.32 8.63 4.51
N VAL A 34 0.20 8.96 3.32
CA VAL A 34 0.10 8.08 2.13
C VAL A 34 0.76 6.74 2.40
N ASN A 35 1.96 6.70 2.98
CA ASN A 35 2.61 5.43 3.33
C ASN A 35 1.80 4.64 4.36
N GLY A 36 1.23 5.29 5.38
CA GLY A 36 0.38 4.63 6.37
C GLY A 36 -0.89 4.02 5.76
N VAL A 37 -1.49 4.69 4.79
CA VAL A 37 -2.63 4.15 4.01
C VAL A 37 -2.20 2.95 3.18
N ILE A 38 -1.06 3.05 2.46
CA ILE A 38 -0.51 1.94 1.67
C ILE A 38 -0.27 0.73 2.58
N ASP A 39 0.47 0.91 3.68
CA ASP A 39 0.81 -0.18 4.60
C ASP A 39 -0.45 -0.85 5.17
N THR A 40 -1.50 -0.07 5.47
CA THR A 40 -2.78 -0.60 5.96
C THR A 40 -3.50 -1.40 4.88
N VAL A 41 -3.60 -0.85 3.66
CA VAL A 41 -4.25 -1.52 2.53
C VAL A 41 -3.47 -2.77 2.12
N MET A 42 -2.13 -2.67 2.00
CA MET A 42 -1.26 -3.81 1.67
C MET A 42 -1.36 -4.92 2.72
N GLY A 43 -1.42 -4.56 4.02
CA GLY A 43 -1.63 -5.53 5.10
C GLY A 43 -2.94 -6.29 4.97
N GLN A 44 -4.02 -5.61 4.57
CA GLN A 44 -5.32 -6.25 4.34
C GLN A 44 -5.32 -7.15 3.08
N PHE A 45 -4.66 -6.74 2.02
CA PHE A 45 -4.61 -7.51 0.77
C PHE A 45 -3.57 -8.64 0.78
N SER A 46 -2.51 -8.56 1.58
CA SER A 46 -1.53 -9.64 1.67
C SER A 46 -2.10 -10.90 2.32
N SER A 47 -3.14 -10.76 3.16
CA SER A 47 -3.90 -11.90 3.70
C SER A 47 -4.91 -12.49 2.70
N LEU A 48 -5.15 -11.84 1.55
CA LEU A 48 -6.12 -12.23 0.52
C LEU A 48 -5.51 -13.03 -0.64
N GLY A 49 -4.34 -13.62 -0.48
CA GLY A 49 -3.70 -14.43 -1.52
C GLY A 49 -2.62 -13.71 -2.30
N ALA A 50 -1.74 -12.95 -1.62
CA ALA A 50 -0.48 -12.51 -2.22
C ALA A 50 0.31 -13.72 -2.72
N GLY A 51 0.83 -13.63 -3.96
CA GLY A 51 1.48 -14.77 -4.62
C GLY A 51 0.52 -15.75 -5.28
N THR A 52 -0.72 -15.31 -5.60
CA THR A 52 -1.68 -16.09 -6.38
C THR A 52 -2.11 -15.37 -7.65
N LEU A 53 -2.30 -16.13 -8.71
CA LEU A 53 -2.91 -15.71 -9.97
C LEU A 53 -4.27 -16.39 -10.09
N SER A 54 -5.35 -15.63 -9.97
CA SER A 54 -6.71 -16.13 -10.19
C SER A 54 -7.03 -16.15 -11.68
N VAL A 55 -7.51 -17.27 -12.17
CA VAL A 55 -7.95 -17.46 -13.54
C VAL A 55 -9.43 -17.77 -13.55
N THR A 56 -10.21 -16.97 -14.24
CA THR A 56 -11.65 -17.19 -14.44
C THR A 56 -11.91 -17.49 -15.90
N ILE A 57 -12.64 -18.56 -16.16
CA ILE A 57 -12.99 -19.03 -17.50
C ILE A 57 -14.45 -18.68 -17.79
N ASN A 58 -14.65 -17.81 -18.74
CA ASN A 58 -15.99 -17.48 -19.26
C ASN A 58 -16.48 -18.55 -20.24
N GLY A 59 -15.53 -19.32 -20.81
CA GLY A 59 -15.81 -20.38 -21.75
C GLY A 59 -16.29 -19.90 -23.12
N SER A 60 -16.50 -20.84 -24.01
CA SER A 60 -17.08 -20.64 -25.32
C SER A 60 -18.18 -21.67 -25.59
N ALA A 61 -18.94 -21.52 -26.68
CA ALA A 61 -19.93 -22.52 -27.10
C ALA A 61 -19.32 -23.89 -27.41
N LEU A 62 -18.01 -23.94 -27.69
CA LEU A 62 -17.28 -25.19 -28.00
C LEU A 62 -16.59 -25.79 -26.76
N LYS A 63 -16.22 -24.97 -25.79
CA LYS A 63 -15.49 -25.39 -24.59
C LYS A 63 -15.92 -24.52 -23.40
N SER A 64 -16.68 -25.10 -22.48
CA SER A 64 -17.28 -24.39 -21.34
C SER A 64 -16.31 -24.09 -20.20
N GLY A 65 -15.14 -24.74 -20.16
CA GLY A 65 -14.14 -24.56 -19.12
C GLY A 65 -12.90 -25.42 -19.39
N LEU A 66 -12.01 -25.50 -18.41
CA LEU A 66 -10.78 -26.27 -18.49
C LEU A 66 -11.00 -27.75 -18.23
N THR A 67 -10.20 -28.56 -18.92
CA THR A 67 -10.11 -30.01 -18.70
C THR A 67 -8.90 -30.34 -17.83
N GLU A 68 -8.81 -31.57 -17.34
CA GLU A 68 -7.67 -32.07 -16.58
C GLU A 68 -6.35 -31.91 -17.34
N THR A 69 -6.37 -32.10 -18.68
CA THR A 69 -5.19 -31.91 -19.53
C THR A 69 -4.75 -30.44 -19.55
N ASP A 70 -5.69 -29.51 -19.54
CA ASP A 70 -5.35 -28.08 -19.49
C ASP A 70 -4.72 -27.71 -18.16
N LEU A 71 -5.22 -28.29 -17.04
CA LEU A 71 -4.63 -28.10 -15.70
C LEU A 71 -3.21 -28.65 -15.66
N GLN A 72 -2.96 -29.81 -16.26
CA GLN A 72 -1.63 -30.39 -16.32
C GLN A 72 -0.67 -29.48 -17.09
N ASN A 73 -1.07 -28.98 -18.26
CA ASN A 73 -0.27 -28.04 -19.04
C ASN A 73 0.05 -26.74 -18.25
N LEU A 74 -0.90 -26.25 -17.48
CA LEU A 74 -0.68 -25.07 -16.61
C LEU A 74 0.26 -25.40 -15.44
N SER A 75 0.18 -26.62 -14.89
CA SER A 75 1.03 -27.04 -13.77
C SER A 75 2.50 -27.26 -14.15
N GLU A 76 2.78 -27.51 -15.45
CA GLU A 76 4.13 -27.71 -16.00
C GLU A 76 4.83 -26.39 -16.33
N LEU A 77 4.15 -25.24 -16.22
CA LEU A 77 4.77 -23.93 -16.45
C LEU A 77 5.81 -23.61 -15.39
N ASP A 78 6.87 -22.93 -15.83
CA ASP A 78 7.90 -22.43 -14.93
C ASP A 78 7.30 -21.42 -13.93
N ASN A 79 7.77 -21.40 -12.70
CA ASN A 79 7.28 -20.53 -11.63
C ASN A 79 5.88 -20.88 -11.07
N VAL A 80 5.25 -21.97 -11.48
CA VAL A 80 4.02 -22.48 -10.85
C VAL A 80 4.39 -23.37 -9.66
N ALA A 81 4.00 -22.95 -8.45
CA ALA A 81 4.19 -23.74 -7.25
C ALA A 81 3.09 -24.79 -7.06
N GLY A 82 1.88 -24.50 -7.54
CA GLY A 82 0.75 -25.42 -7.53
C GLY A 82 -0.51 -24.74 -8.06
N ILE A 83 -1.54 -25.56 -8.29
CA ILE A 83 -2.83 -25.11 -8.80
C ILE A 83 -3.95 -25.61 -7.90
N SER A 84 -4.88 -24.74 -7.53
CA SER A 84 -6.11 -25.08 -6.84
C SER A 84 -7.31 -24.72 -7.69
N PRO A 85 -8.04 -25.69 -8.26
CA PRO A 85 -9.35 -25.45 -8.82
C PRO A 85 -10.29 -24.85 -7.76
N SER A 86 -11.08 -23.87 -8.15
CA SER A 86 -12.04 -23.21 -7.27
C SER A 86 -13.44 -23.29 -7.88
N VAL A 87 -14.39 -23.74 -7.07
CA VAL A 87 -15.82 -23.80 -7.46
C VAL A 87 -16.63 -23.21 -6.34
N THR A 88 -17.33 -22.13 -6.59
CA THR A 88 -18.17 -21.50 -5.57
C THR A 88 -19.64 -21.66 -5.92
N ILE A 89 -20.42 -22.16 -4.97
CA ILE A 89 -21.87 -22.38 -5.10
C ILE A 89 -22.55 -21.77 -3.88
N ARG A 90 -23.70 -21.14 -4.08
CA ARG A 90 -24.56 -20.74 -2.97
C ARG A 90 -25.67 -21.75 -2.81
N THR A 91 -25.84 -22.28 -1.62
CA THR A 91 -26.85 -23.29 -1.31
C THR A 91 -27.24 -23.23 0.16
N SER A 92 -28.08 -24.16 0.60
CA SER A 92 -28.49 -24.29 1.98
C SER A 92 -27.68 -25.34 2.73
N ALA A 93 -27.51 -25.12 4.04
CA ALA A 93 -26.93 -26.08 4.96
C ALA A 93 -27.87 -26.33 6.14
N ALA A 94 -27.89 -27.56 6.65
CA ALA A 94 -28.76 -27.95 7.75
C ALA A 94 -28.06 -28.91 8.73
N ARG A 95 -28.43 -28.79 10.00
CA ARG A 95 -28.05 -29.76 11.05
C ARG A 95 -29.25 -29.95 11.98
N GLY A 96 -29.78 -31.19 11.97
CA GLY A 96 -30.99 -31.48 12.75
C GLY A 96 -32.20 -30.65 12.30
N THR A 97 -32.65 -29.73 13.14
CA THR A 97 -33.75 -28.81 12.86
C THR A 97 -33.26 -27.44 12.43
N ASP A 98 -31.98 -27.16 12.57
CA ASP A 98 -31.39 -25.86 12.26
C ASP A 98 -31.02 -25.79 10.78
N PHE A 99 -31.31 -24.67 10.15
CA PHE A 99 -31.25 -24.50 8.71
C PHE A 99 -30.78 -23.10 8.33
N LEU A 100 -29.87 -23.01 7.37
CA LEU A 100 -29.34 -21.78 6.81
C LEU A 100 -29.55 -21.77 5.30
N ASP A 101 -30.07 -20.67 4.76
CA ASP A 101 -30.48 -20.57 3.34
C ASP A 101 -29.34 -20.07 2.42
N ASN A 102 -28.44 -19.27 2.93
CA ASN A 102 -27.45 -18.54 2.13
C ASN A 102 -26.03 -18.89 2.54
N VAL A 103 -25.67 -20.16 2.37
CA VAL A 103 -24.33 -20.67 2.69
C VAL A 103 -23.49 -20.70 1.42
N SER A 104 -22.24 -20.19 1.50
CA SER A 104 -21.24 -20.34 0.44
C SER A 104 -20.58 -21.71 0.55
N VAL A 105 -20.62 -22.48 -0.52
CA VAL A 105 -19.88 -23.74 -0.64
C VAL A 105 -18.74 -23.53 -1.61
N GLU A 106 -17.52 -23.72 -1.12
CA GLU A 106 -16.30 -23.58 -1.90
C GLU A 106 -15.64 -24.94 -2.12
N GLY A 107 -15.44 -25.28 -3.38
CA GLY A 107 -14.66 -26.45 -3.78
C GLY A 107 -13.19 -26.10 -3.87
N LYS A 108 -12.34 -26.71 -3.05
CA LYS A 108 -10.88 -26.51 -3.05
C LYS A 108 -10.17 -27.85 -3.08
N ASN A 109 -8.85 -27.83 -3.25
CA ASN A 109 -8.02 -29.03 -3.13
C ASN A 109 -7.09 -28.96 -1.89
N ASP A 110 -6.23 -29.96 -1.75
CA ASP A 110 -5.26 -30.06 -0.64
C ASP A 110 -4.18 -28.97 -0.70
N TYR A 111 -3.84 -28.49 -1.91
CA TYR A 111 -2.79 -27.49 -2.09
C TYR A 111 -3.16 -26.16 -1.46
N TYR A 112 -4.44 -25.77 -1.49
CA TYR A 112 -4.96 -24.59 -0.83
C TYR A 112 -4.57 -24.54 0.65
N PHE A 113 -4.76 -25.63 1.37
CA PHE A 113 -4.45 -25.73 2.81
C PHE A 113 -2.96 -25.96 3.12
N GLN A 114 -2.13 -26.28 2.14
CA GLN A 114 -0.67 -26.37 2.33
C GLN A 114 -0.01 -25.00 2.33
N LYS A 115 -0.60 -24.03 1.64
CA LYS A 115 -0.05 -22.68 1.50
C LYS A 115 -0.58 -21.71 2.54
N GLU A 116 -1.80 -21.89 2.98
CA GLU A 116 -2.46 -20.97 3.90
C GLU A 116 -2.77 -21.70 5.21
N ASP A 117 -2.23 -21.20 6.32
CA ASP A 117 -2.47 -21.73 7.67
C ASP A 117 -3.83 -21.22 8.20
N LEU A 118 -4.90 -21.54 7.47
CA LEU A 118 -6.26 -21.09 7.74
C LEU A 118 -7.01 -21.96 8.74
N ILE A 119 -6.45 -23.09 9.16
CA ILE A 119 -7.15 -24.06 10.02
C ILE A 119 -6.93 -23.72 11.48
N SER A 120 -7.97 -23.25 12.16
CA SER A 120 -7.95 -23.01 13.60
C SER A 120 -8.05 -24.29 14.41
N TYR A 121 -8.83 -25.26 13.94
CA TYR A 121 -9.07 -26.54 14.64
C TYR A 121 -9.28 -27.67 13.64
N GLY A 122 -8.73 -28.85 13.94
CA GLY A 122 -8.89 -30.01 13.07
C GLY A 122 -7.80 -30.11 12.00
N ARG A 123 -8.19 -30.42 10.76
CA ARG A 123 -7.29 -30.53 9.60
C ARG A 123 -7.88 -29.96 8.32
N GLY A 124 -7.02 -29.58 7.39
CA GLY A 124 -7.38 -29.25 6.01
C GLY A 124 -7.80 -30.47 5.19
N LEU A 125 -8.22 -30.24 3.96
CA LEU A 125 -8.42 -31.30 2.98
C LEU A 125 -7.07 -31.96 2.65
N THR A 126 -7.10 -33.26 2.47
CA THR A 126 -5.95 -34.05 2.03
C THR A 126 -6.11 -34.42 0.57
N ARG A 127 -5.01 -34.75 -0.10
CA ARG A 127 -5.02 -35.26 -1.47
C ARG A 127 -5.93 -36.49 -1.60
N SER A 128 -5.93 -37.37 -0.58
CA SER A 128 -6.80 -38.54 -0.54
C SER A 128 -8.28 -38.21 -0.45
N ASP A 129 -8.65 -37.08 0.21
CA ASP A 129 -10.05 -36.65 0.27
C ASP A 129 -10.53 -36.18 -1.11
N VAL A 130 -9.65 -35.55 -1.88
CA VAL A 130 -9.95 -35.07 -3.24
C VAL A 130 -10.03 -36.23 -4.23
N GLU A 131 -9.01 -37.11 -4.23
CA GLU A 131 -8.93 -38.24 -5.16
C GLU A 131 -10.06 -39.28 -4.93
N ASN A 132 -10.44 -39.53 -3.66
CA ASN A 132 -11.52 -40.46 -3.32
C ASN A 132 -12.91 -39.77 -3.25
N GLU A 133 -12.99 -38.49 -3.59
CA GLU A 133 -14.24 -37.70 -3.54
C GLU A 133 -14.94 -37.85 -2.17
N SER A 134 -14.17 -37.79 -1.08
CA SER A 134 -14.66 -38.01 0.27
C SER A 134 -15.68 -36.92 0.66
N TYR A 135 -16.75 -37.35 1.33
CA TYR A 135 -17.76 -36.42 1.85
C TYR A 135 -17.31 -35.82 3.19
N VAL A 136 -16.26 -35.03 3.13
CA VAL A 136 -15.71 -34.24 4.25
C VAL A 136 -15.81 -32.78 3.96
N CYS A 137 -15.93 -31.95 5.00
CA CYS A 137 -15.99 -30.51 4.86
C CYS A 137 -15.21 -29.79 5.96
N ILE A 138 -14.82 -28.59 5.68
CA ILE A 138 -14.29 -27.61 6.61
C ILE A 138 -15.33 -26.49 6.66
N ILE A 139 -15.60 -25.93 7.83
CA ILE A 139 -16.58 -24.88 8.03
C ILE A 139 -15.89 -23.67 8.65
N ASP A 140 -16.42 -22.48 8.39
CA ASP A 140 -15.98 -21.27 9.06
C ASP A 140 -16.60 -21.13 10.47
N GLN A 141 -16.14 -20.13 11.22
CA GLN A 141 -16.62 -19.87 12.57
C GLN A 141 -18.08 -19.43 12.58
N ASP A 142 -18.52 -18.64 11.60
CA ASP A 142 -19.91 -18.14 11.53
C ASP A 142 -20.90 -19.29 11.38
N LEU A 143 -20.59 -20.24 10.51
CA LEU A 143 -21.42 -21.43 10.33
C LEU A 143 -21.39 -22.34 11.57
N ALA A 144 -20.22 -22.45 12.22
CA ALA A 144 -20.10 -23.20 13.47
C ALA A 144 -20.96 -22.59 14.57
N ASP A 145 -20.97 -21.27 14.73
CA ASP A 145 -21.77 -20.57 15.73
C ASP A 145 -23.28 -20.69 15.44
N ASN A 146 -23.68 -20.63 14.18
CA ASN A 146 -25.07 -20.69 13.76
C ASN A 146 -25.68 -22.09 13.81
N LEU A 147 -24.93 -23.14 13.40
CA LEU A 147 -25.46 -24.51 13.33
C LEU A 147 -25.05 -25.40 14.52
N PHE A 148 -23.93 -25.09 15.21
CA PHE A 148 -23.45 -25.93 16.29
C PHE A 148 -23.62 -25.29 17.68
N LEU A 149 -24.02 -23.99 17.76
CA LEU A 149 -24.40 -23.31 18.99
C LEU A 149 -23.38 -23.47 20.15
N GLY A 150 -22.07 -23.47 19.82
CA GLY A 150 -20.96 -23.62 20.77
C GLY A 150 -20.55 -25.08 21.03
N GLU A 151 -21.15 -26.07 20.38
CA GLU A 151 -20.66 -27.44 20.40
C GLU A 151 -19.42 -27.58 19.48
N ASN A 152 -18.52 -28.51 19.80
CA ASN A 152 -17.41 -28.82 18.90
C ASN A 152 -17.92 -29.46 17.60
N PRO A 153 -17.73 -28.82 16.44
CA PRO A 153 -18.25 -29.33 15.17
C PRO A 153 -17.43 -30.50 14.60
N ILE A 154 -16.18 -30.70 15.02
CA ILE A 154 -15.29 -31.70 14.45
C ILE A 154 -15.83 -33.12 14.66
N GLY A 155 -15.91 -33.88 13.57
CA GLY A 155 -16.45 -35.24 13.53
C GLY A 155 -17.99 -35.30 13.46
N GLN A 156 -18.68 -34.17 13.56
CA GLN A 156 -20.13 -34.12 13.40
C GLN A 156 -20.53 -34.01 11.91
N GLN A 157 -21.80 -34.22 11.62
CA GLN A 157 -22.32 -34.18 10.25
C GLN A 157 -23.14 -32.92 9.99
N VAL A 158 -22.94 -32.31 8.83
CA VAL A 158 -23.76 -31.25 8.26
C VAL A 158 -24.35 -31.69 6.92
N ILE A 159 -25.56 -31.34 6.63
CA ILE A 159 -26.24 -31.61 5.36
C ILE A 159 -26.11 -30.40 4.48
N VAL A 160 -25.46 -30.54 3.33
CA VAL A 160 -25.25 -29.48 2.35
C VAL A 160 -25.91 -29.89 1.05
N ASN A 161 -26.87 -29.12 0.60
CA ASN A 161 -27.66 -29.47 -0.60
C ASN A 161 -28.21 -30.91 -0.60
N GLY A 162 -28.66 -31.38 0.57
CA GLY A 162 -29.20 -32.75 0.73
C GLY A 162 -28.16 -33.85 0.89
N ILE A 163 -26.86 -33.56 0.82
CA ILE A 163 -25.75 -34.53 0.97
C ILE A 163 -25.11 -34.33 2.34
N ARG A 164 -24.78 -35.44 3.01
CA ARG A 164 -24.13 -35.42 4.33
C ARG A 164 -22.64 -35.33 4.21
N TYR A 165 -22.06 -34.32 4.84
CA TYR A 165 -20.61 -34.15 4.97
C TYR A 165 -20.20 -34.27 6.44
N THR A 166 -19.00 -34.79 6.68
CA THR A 166 -18.41 -34.85 8.02
C THR A 166 -17.44 -33.68 8.18
N VAL A 167 -17.62 -32.90 9.22
CA VAL A 167 -16.73 -31.75 9.53
C VAL A 167 -15.38 -32.27 10.00
N VAL A 168 -14.29 -31.93 9.30
CA VAL A 168 -12.93 -32.36 9.62
C VAL A 168 -12.04 -31.18 10.07
N GLY A 169 -12.44 -29.97 9.81
CA GLY A 169 -11.71 -28.77 10.17
C GLY A 169 -12.64 -27.58 10.42
N LEU A 170 -12.11 -26.63 11.18
CA LEU A 170 -12.69 -25.33 11.41
C LEU A 170 -11.71 -24.27 10.87
N GLU A 171 -12.18 -23.45 9.95
CA GLU A 171 -11.40 -22.32 9.42
C GLU A 171 -11.40 -21.17 10.42
N GLY A 172 -10.25 -20.50 10.55
CA GLY A 172 -10.13 -19.29 11.35
C GLY A 172 -10.77 -18.11 10.65
N THR A 173 -11.45 -17.26 11.42
CA THR A 173 -11.98 -16.00 10.89
C THR A 173 -10.85 -14.99 10.67
N ASP A 174 -10.74 -14.48 9.46
CA ASP A 174 -10.07 -13.22 9.20
C ASP A 174 -11.12 -12.10 9.25
N ASP A 175 -11.27 -11.47 10.43
CA ASP A 175 -12.26 -10.41 10.68
C ASP A 175 -12.16 -9.25 9.68
N SER A 176 -10.97 -9.03 9.11
CA SER A 176 -10.72 -7.96 8.15
C SER A 176 -11.33 -8.27 6.77
N LEU A 177 -11.24 -9.51 6.34
CA LEU A 177 -11.80 -10.00 5.09
C LEU A 177 -13.33 -10.06 5.13
N MET A 178 -13.89 -10.61 6.21
CA MET A 178 -15.34 -10.67 6.44
C MET A 178 -15.96 -9.28 6.44
N SER A 179 -15.31 -8.30 7.09
CA SER A 179 -15.75 -6.91 7.07
C SER A 179 -15.71 -6.29 5.67
N ALA A 180 -14.68 -6.57 4.88
CA ALA A 180 -14.56 -6.08 3.51
C ALA A 180 -15.61 -6.69 2.57
N MET A 181 -15.87 -7.99 2.68
CA MET A 181 -16.91 -8.68 1.90
C MET A 181 -18.32 -8.23 2.27
N ALA A 182 -18.59 -7.99 3.56
CA ALA A 182 -19.87 -7.45 4.02
C ALA A 182 -20.15 -6.04 3.46
N ILE A 183 -19.11 -5.20 3.38
CA ILE A 183 -19.21 -3.86 2.78
C ILE A 183 -19.54 -3.96 1.27
N MET A 184 -19.02 -4.97 0.58
CA MET A 184 -19.30 -5.23 -0.84
C MET A 184 -20.65 -5.90 -1.09
N GLY A 185 -21.46 -6.17 -0.05
CA GLY A 185 -22.77 -6.79 -0.16
C GLY A 185 -22.74 -8.31 -0.40
N ALA A 186 -21.62 -8.95 -0.16
CA ALA A 186 -21.42 -10.40 -0.30
C ALA A 186 -21.61 -11.15 1.03
N SER A 187 -22.54 -10.71 1.88
CA SER A 187 -22.83 -11.42 3.13
C SER A 187 -23.40 -12.81 2.89
N THR A 188 -22.82 -13.80 3.57
CA THR A 188 -23.30 -15.18 3.62
C THR A 188 -23.58 -15.57 5.07
N ASP A 189 -24.39 -16.60 5.29
CA ASP A 189 -24.65 -17.14 6.63
C ASP A 189 -23.50 -18.04 7.14
N GLY A 190 -22.45 -18.19 6.33
CA GLY A 190 -21.23 -18.94 6.59
C GLY A 190 -20.69 -19.61 5.33
N THR A 191 -19.48 -20.17 5.45
CA THR A 191 -18.75 -20.82 4.35
C THR A 191 -18.47 -22.30 4.69
N ILE A 192 -18.62 -23.16 3.70
CA ILE A 192 -18.29 -24.58 3.77
C ILE A 192 -17.29 -24.90 2.66
N ILE A 193 -16.12 -25.42 3.00
CA ILE A 193 -15.13 -25.85 2.02
C ILE A 193 -15.21 -27.38 1.89
N ILE A 194 -15.35 -27.87 0.66
CA ILE A 194 -15.43 -29.29 0.30
C ILE A 194 -14.41 -29.62 -0.81
N PRO A 195 -14.09 -30.89 -1.08
CA PRO A 195 -13.30 -31.26 -2.26
C PRO A 195 -13.93 -30.69 -3.53
N TYR A 196 -13.11 -30.03 -4.40
CA TYR A 196 -13.62 -29.38 -5.60
C TYR A 196 -14.36 -30.34 -6.54
N THR A 197 -13.97 -31.64 -6.53
CA THR A 197 -14.64 -32.70 -7.29
C THR A 197 -16.11 -32.87 -6.87
N ASN A 198 -16.39 -32.79 -5.56
CA ASN A 198 -17.74 -32.84 -5.02
C ASN A 198 -18.52 -31.55 -5.32
N ALA A 199 -17.85 -30.40 -5.23
CA ALA A 199 -18.46 -29.11 -5.59
C ALA A 199 -18.84 -29.07 -7.08
N MET A 200 -18.00 -29.56 -7.98
CA MET A 200 -18.32 -29.67 -9.41
C MET A 200 -19.56 -30.54 -9.66
N LYS A 201 -19.65 -31.68 -8.99
CA LYS A 201 -20.85 -32.55 -9.07
C LYS A 201 -22.09 -31.84 -8.57
N MET A 202 -21.98 -31.10 -7.47
CA MET A 202 -23.09 -30.32 -6.89
C MET A 202 -23.51 -29.18 -7.83
N ALA A 203 -22.56 -28.53 -8.52
CA ALA A 203 -22.83 -27.51 -9.53
C ALA A 203 -23.39 -28.08 -10.85
N GLY A 204 -23.33 -29.40 -11.04
CA GLY A 204 -23.65 -30.04 -12.32
C GLY A 204 -22.67 -29.68 -13.44
N SER A 205 -21.46 -29.25 -13.09
CA SER A 205 -20.42 -28.87 -14.04
C SER A 205 -19.43 -30.02 -14.25
N SER A 206 -19.05 -30.24 -15.50
CA SER A 206 -17.99 -31.20 -15.86
C SER A 206 -16.65 -30.53 -16.21
N SER A 207 -16.59 -29.20 -16.12
CA SER A 207 -15.43 -28.40 -16.49
C SER A 207 -15.11 -27.38 -15.40
N ILE A 208 -13.83 -27.05 -15.26
CA ILE A 208 -13.34 -26.09 -14.28
C ILE A 208 -13.44 -24.67 -14.87
N THR A 209 -14.18 -23.81 -14.20
CA THR A 209 -14.41 -22.42 -14.63
C THR A 209 -13.62 -21.40 -13.84
N SER A 210 -13.01 -21.79 -12.72
CA SER A 210 -12.14 -20.93 -11.92
C SER A 210 -11.03 -21.75 -11.31
N LEU A 211 -9.83 -21.16 -11.21
CA LEU A 211 -8.70 -21.77 -10.53
C LEU A 211 -7.75 -20.70 -9.98
N GLU A 212 -7.02 -21.06 -8.96
CA GLU A 212 -5.95 -20.26 -8.37
C GLU A 212 -4.60 -20.94 -8.67
N ILE A 213 -3.69 -20.19 -9.26
CA ILE A 213 -2.31 -20.63 -9.51
C ILE A 213 -1.42 -19.98 -8.46
N TYR A 214 -0.75 -20.78 -7.66
CA TYR A 214 0.20 -20.32 -6.66
C TYR A 214 1.55 -20.08 -7.29
N ILE A 215 2.12 -18.91 -7.06
CA ILE A 215 3.36 -18.43 -7.66
C ILE A 215 4.53 -18.80 -6.75
N ALA A 216 5.61 -19.35 -7.31
CA ALA A 216 6.80 -19.71 -6.54
C ALA A 216 7.67 -18.47 -6.23
N ASP A 217 7.83 -17.58 -7.21
CA ASP A 217 8.59 -16.33 -7.14
C ASP A 217 7.73 -15.17 -7.61
N THR A 218 7.30 -14.33 -6.68
CA THR A 218 6.41 -13.19 -6.94
C THR A 218 7.03 -12.09 -7.78
N ASP A 219 8.36 -12.00 -7.84
CA ASP A 219 9.06 -11.03 -8.68
C ASP A 219 8.85 -11.32 -10.19
N ARG A 220 8.44 -12.55 -10.54
CA ARG A 220 8.17 -13.00 -11.91
C ARG A 220 6.69 -13.20 -12.21
N THR A 221 5.80 -12.54 -11.49
CA THR A 221 4.34 -12.66 -11.66
C THR A 221 3.88 -12.25 -13.05
N ASP A 222 4.40 -11.17 -13.61
CA ASP A 222 4.02 -10.69 -14.95
C ASP A 222 4.43 -11.68 -16.05
N GLU A 223 5.59 -12.33 -15.92
CA GLU A 223 6.08 -13.36 -16.85
C GLU A 223 5.17 -14.59 -16.80
N LEU A 224 4.89 -15.10 -15.59
CA LEU A 224 3.97 -16.23 -15.41
C LEU A 224 2.57 -15.91 -15.94
N THR A 225 2.05 -14.71 -15.70
CA THR A 225 0.74 -14.30 -16.22
C THR A 225 0.69 -14.40 -17.73
N SER A 226 1.73 -13.91 -18.42
CA SER A 226 1.84 -13.99 -19.87
C SER A 226 1.92 -15.44 -20.39
N ASP A 227 2.64 -16.32 -19.69
CA ASP A 227 2.75 -17.74 -20.03
C ASP A 227 1.42 -18.47 -19.83
N VAL A 228 0.72 -18.19 -18.74
CA VAL A 228 -0.63 -18.73 -18.47
C VAL A 228 -1.60 -18.28 -19.55
N GLU A 229 -1.61 -17.00 -19.90
CA GLU A 229 -2.45 -16.47 -20.98
C GLU A 229 -2.14 -17.12 -22.31
N ALA A 230 -0.88 -17.37 -22.63
CA ALA A 230 -0.49 -18.05 -23.86
C ALA A 230 -1.00 -19.52 -23.92
N VAL A 231 -1.02 -20.23 -22.79
CA VAL A 231 -1.60 -21.58 -22.70
C VAL A 231 -3.11 -21.52 -22.85
N LEU A 232 -3.79 -20.59 -22.15
CA LEU A 232 -5.24 -20.42 -22.22
C LEU A 232 -5.69 -19.99 -23.62
N TYR A 233 -4.98 -19.09 -24.26
CA TYR A 233 -5.23 -18.64 -25.62
C TYR A 233 -5.27 -19.81 -26.62
N LYS A 234 -4.30 -20.71 -26.53
CA LYS A 234 -4.27 -21.96 -27.32
C LYS A 234 -5.41 -22.91 -26.94
N ALA A 235 -5.71 -23.05 -25.65
CA ALA A 235 -6.76 -23.95 -25.15
C ALA A 235 -8.17 -23.51 -25.60
N PHE A 236 -8.39 -22.23 -25.85
CA PHE A 236 -9.66 -21.64 -26.30
C PHE A 236 -9.68 -21.20 -27.77
N ASN A 237 -8.84 -21.83 -28.61
CA ASN A 237 -8.77 -21.57 -30.06
C ASN A 237 -8.54 -20.09 -30.39
N GLU A 238 -7.56 -19.48 -29.74
CA GLU A 238 -7.12 -18.09 -29.98
C GLU A 238 -8.20 -17.02 -29.65
N ASN A 239 -9.05 -17.29 -28.65
CA ASN A 239 -10.09 -16.37 -28.23
C ASN A 239 -9.80 -15.86 -26.80
N GLU A 240 -9.45 -14.58 -26.66
CA GLU A 240 -9.12 -13.92 -25.41
C GLU A 240 -10.36 -13.64 -24.53
N ASP A 241 -11.55 -13.54 -25.10
CA ASP A 241 -12.78 -13.27 -24.35
C ASP A 241 -13.24 -14.45 -23.48
N CYS A 242 -12.63 -15.64 -23.68
CA CYS A 242 -13.02 -16.88 -23.00
C CYS A 242 -12.43 -17.01 -21.60
N TYR A 243 -11.48 -16.17 -21.21
CA TYR A 243 -10.84 -16.20 -19.90
C TYR A 243 -10.47 -14.81 -19.41
N SER A 244 -10.22 -14.69 -18.15
CA SER A 244 -9.62 -13.50 -17.53
C SER A 244 -8.65 -13.93 -16.46
N THR A 245 -7.53 -13.25 -16.38
CA THR A 245 -6.51 -13.44 -15.34
C THR A 245 -6.52 -12.25 -14.40
N PHE A 246 -6.38 -12.50 -13.12
CA PHE A 246 -6.30 -11.48 -12.09
C PHE A 246 -5.22 -11.85 -11.09
N SER A 247 -4.21 -11.00 -10.97
CA SER A 247 -3.16 -11.15 -9.96
C SER A 247 -3.31 -10.08 -8.89
N MET A 248 -3.31 -10.51 -7.64
CA MET A 248 -3.27 -9.58 -6.50
C MET A 248 -1.99 -8.74 -6.51
N ASP A 249 -0.86 -9.34 -6.89
CA ASP A 249 0.43 -8.63 -6.99
C ASP A 249 0.38 -7.51 -8.04
N SER A 250 -0.23 -7.76 -9.21
CA SER A 250 -0.43 -6.73 -10.25
C SER A 250 -1.37 -5.60 -9.79
N LEU A 251 -2.37 -5.92 -8.97
CA LEU A 251 -3.24 -4.91 -8.33
C LEU A 251 -2.44 -4.06 -7.36
N LEU A 252 -1.65 -4.69 -6.48
CA LEU A 252 -0.80 -4.01 -5.52
C LEU A 252 0.24 -3.12 -6.21
N ASP A 253 0.84 -3.58 -7.29
CA ASP A 253 1.75 -2.81 -8.13
C ASP A 253 1.08 -1.59 -8.76
N THR A 254 -0.14 -1.76 -9.25
CA THR A 254 -0.93 -0.66 -9.81
C THR A 254 -1.27 0.38 -8.74
N MET A 255 -1.66 -0.06 -7.54
CA MET A 255 -1.88 0.81 -6.39
C MET A 255 -0.60 1.56 -5.98
N ASN A 256 0.55 0.87 -5.93
CA ASN A 256 1.85 1.50 -5.65
C ASN A 256 2.23 2.56 -6.70
N LYS A 257 2.01 2.29 -7.98
CA LYS A 257 2.22 3.26 -9.08
C LYS A 257 1.29 4.47 -8.94
N MET A 258 0.02 4.23 -8.62
CA MET A 258 -0.96 5.30 -8.40
C MET A 258 -0.57 6.18 -7.21
N MET A 259 -0.16 5.58 -6.08
CA MET A 259 0.27 6.29 -4.88
C MET A 259 1.58 7.06 -5.12
N SER A 260 2.53 6.48 -5.86
CA SER A 260 3.74 7.18 -6.29
C SER A 260 3.43 8.41 -7.14
N THR A 261 2.48 8.28 -8.07
CA THR A 261 2.02 9.39 -8.90
C THR A 261 1.40 10.50 -8.05
N MET A 262 0.53 10.15 -7.10
CA MET A 262 -0.03 11.11 -6.14
C MET A 262 1.07 11.78 -5.32
N THR A 263 2.04 11.04 -4.83
CA THR A 263 3.18 11.57 -4.08
C THR A 263 3.97 12.59 -4.91
N TYR A 264 4.25 12.31 -6.19
CA TYR A 264 4.92 13.26 -7.08
C TYR A 264 4.08 14.52 -7.33
N MET A 265 2.77 14.39 -7.54
CA MET A 265 1.89 15.56 -7.69
C MET A 265 1.92 16.45 -6.45
N LEU A 266 1.83 15.86 -5.28
CA LEU A 266 1.83 16.56 -4.01
C LEU A 266 3.19 17.18 -3.69
N ALA A 267 4.29 16.50 -4.00
CA ALA A 267 5.64 17.04 -3.93
C ALA A 267 5.81 18.25 -4.87
N GLY A 268 5.18 18.23 -6.05
CA GLY A 268 5.12 19.38 -6.97
C GLY A 268 4.45 20.59 -6.33
N ILE A 269 3.28 20.41 -5.72
CA ILE A 269 2.55 21.49 -5.03
C ILE A 269 3.36 22.03 -3.85
N ALA A 270 3.95 21.16 -3.05
CA ALA A 270 4.77 21.55 -1.92
C ALA A 270 6.05 22.28 -2.35
N SER A 271 6.62 21.96 -3.51
CA SER A 271 7.75 22.67 -4.10
C SER A 271 7.40 24.14 -4.40
N ILE A 272 6.17 24.43 -4.81
CA ILE A 272 5.70 25.82 -5.01
C ILE A 272 5.67 26.57 -3.67
N ALA A 273 5.17 25.95 -2.61
CA ALA A 273 5.18 26.55 -1.27
C ALA A 273 6.60 26.85 -0.77
N LEU A 274 7.55 25.93 -1.05
CA LEU A 274 8.95 26.11 -0.71
C LEU A 274 9.63 27.21 -1.54
N LEU A 275 9.28 27.36 -2.82
CA LEU A 275 9.73 28.48 -3.65
C LEU A 275 9.27 29.84 -3.08
N VAL A 276 8.00 29.94 -2.67
CA VAL A 276 7.47 31.16 -2.04
C VAL A 276 8.20 31.44 -0.72
N GLY A 277 8.43 30.43 0.12
CA GLY A 277 9.23 30.54 1.34
C GLY A 277 10.68 30.97 1.06
N GLY A 278 11.30 30.42 0.00
CA GLY A 278 12.64 30.77 -0.44
C GLY A 278 12.75 32.23 -0.92
N ILE A 279 11.78 32.72 -1.68
CA ILE A 279 11.70 34.15 -2.06
C ILE A 279 11.59 35.03 -0.81
N GLY A 280 10.85 34.60 0.21
CA GLY A 280 10.78 35.25 1.51
C GLY A 280 12.15 35.38 2.17
N ILE A 281 12.95 34.30 2.20
CA ILE A 281 14.34 34.32 2.71
C ILE A 281 15.20 35.27 1.91
N MET A 282 15.13 35.20 0.59
CA MET A 282 15.89 36.07 -0.29
C MET A 282 15.59 37.57 0.00
N ASN A 283 14.32 37.95 0.10
CA ASN A 283 13.91 39.29 0.40
C ASN A 283 14.36 39.76 1.78
N MET A 284 14.22 38.89 2.80
CA MET A 284 14.71 39.20 4.15
C MET A 284 16.23 39.40 4.17
N MET A 285 16.98 38.56 3.48
CA MET A 285 18.43 38.65 3.40
C MET A 285 18.88 39.91 2.67
N LEU A 286 18.20 40.31 1.59
CA LEU A 286 18.49 41.56 0.87
C LEU A 286 18.31 42.78 1.78
N VAL A 287 17.25 42.83 2.57
CA VAL A 287 17.01 43.88 3.57
C VAL A 287 18.08 43.84 4.67
N SER A 288 18.42 42.63 5.18
CA SER A 288 19.48 42.51 6.18
C SER A 288 20.84 42.96 5.68
N VAL A 289 21.17 42.71 4.40
CA VAL A 289 22.41 43.25 3.76
C VAL A 289 22.38 44.77 3.70
N SER A 290 21.24 45.40 3.32
CA SER A 290 21.13 46.86 3.27
C SER A 290 21.20 47.49 4.65
N GLU A 291 20.55 46.93 5.67
CA GLU A 291 20.61 47.42 7.05
C GLU A 291 22.04 47.34 7.65
N ARG A 292 22.85 46.38 7.18
CA ARG A 292 24.23 46.15 7.67
C ARG A 292 25.32 46.60 6.71
N THR A 293 25.01 47.48 5.75
CA THR A 293 25.95 47.94 4.74
C THR A 293 27.23 48.54 5.37
N LYS A 294 27.09 49.37 6.41
CA LYS A 294 28.24 49.99 7.15
C LYS A 294 29.10 48.94 7.85
N GLU A 295 28.48 47.94 8.49
CA GLU A 295 29.17 46.83 9.16
C GLU A 295 29.99 45.99 8.17
N ILE A 296 29.40 45.67 6.99
CA ILE A 296 30.08 44.94 5.91
C ILE A 296 31.26 45.73 5.39
N GLY A 297 31.05 47.05 5.16
CA GLY A 297 32.11 48.00 4.72
C GLY A 297 33.28 48.04 5.70
N LEU A 298 33.00 48.14 7.00
CA LEU A 298 34.03 48.14 8.05
C LEU A 298 34.82 46.82 8.08
N ARG A 299 34.14 45.66 7.99
CA ARG A 299 34.85 44.34 7.92
C ARG A 299 35.77 44.25 6.71
N LYS A 300 35.30 44.72 5.54
CA LYS A 300 36.13 44.76 4.34
C LYS A 300 37.32 45.71 4.47
N ALA A 301 37.13 46.88 5.07
CA ALA A 301 38.17 47.84 5.32
C ALA A 301 39.27 47.27 6.27
N MET A 302 38.85 46.38 7.22
CA MET A 302 39.76 45.65 8.09
C MET A 302 40.41 44.38 7.43
N GLY A 303 40.19 44.16 6.12
CA GLY A 303 40.87 43.09 5.37
C GLY A 303 40.05 41.79 5.24
N ALA A 304 38.75 41.79 5.53
CA ALA A 304 37.91 40.61 5.28
C ALA A 304 37.78 40.31 3.77
N THR A 305 38.10 39.09 3.36
CA THR A 305 37.93 38.66 1.97
C THR A 305 36.47 38.56 1.55
N PRO A 306 36.10 38.84 0.29
CA PRO A 306 34.75 38.71 -0.21
C PRO A 306 34.11 37.35 0.05
N GLY A 307 34.90 36.26 -0.09
CA GLY A 307 34.45 34.88 0.16
C GLY A 307 34.04 34.60 1.61
N ARG A 308 34.72 35.19 2.60
CA ARG A 308 34.33 35.07 4.01
C ARG A 308 33.02 35.78 4.32
N ILE A 309 32.76 36.92 3.70
CA ILE A 309 31.49 37.66 3.85
C ILE A 309 30.37 36.84 3.19
N GLN A 310 30.60 36.38 1.97
CA GLN A 310 29.62 35.51 1.26
C GLN A 310 29.25 34.27 2.06
N LEU A 311 30.26 33.56 2.57
CA LEU A 311 30.05 32.36 3.39
C LEU A 311 29.25 32.66 4.67
N GLN A 312 29.53 33.79 5.33
CA GLN A 312 28.82 34.20 6.53
C GLN A 312 27.32 34.39 6.27
N PHE A 313 26.94 35.16 5.22
CA PHE A 313 25.56 35.42 4.87
C PHE A 313 24.87 34.15 4.34
N LEU A 314 25.58 33.27 3.62
CA LEU A 314 25.06 32.01 3.15
C LEU A 314 24.75 31.06 4.33
N LEU A 315 25.66 30.96 5.31
CA LEU A 315 25.43 30.18 6.53
C LEU A 315 24.23 30.74 7.33
N GLU A 316 24.04 32.05 7.38
CA GLU A 316 22.90 32.67 8.04
C GLU A 316 21.57 32.25 7.37
N ALA A 317 21.53 32.23 6.04
CA ALA A 317 20.35 31.75 5.28
C ALA A 317 20.09 30.25 5.50
N ILE A 318 21.15 29.41 5.48
CA ILE A 318 21.04 27.97 5.74
C ILE A 318 20.52 27.70 7.16
N VAL A 319 21.04 28.39 8.17
CA VAL A 319 20.57 28.23 9.55
C VAL A 319 19.10 28.59 9.68
N LEU A 320 18.66 29.70 9.06
CA LEU A 320 17.25 30.12 9.06
C LEU A 320 16.35 29.08 8.38
N SER A 321 16.77 28.56 7.24
CA SER A 321 15.98 27.55 6.52
C SER A 321 15.94 26.22 7.27
N LEU A 322 17.05 25.78 7.84
CA LEU A 322 17.09 24.56 8.66
C LEU A 322 16.24 24.68 9.94
N MET A 323 16.24 25.84 10.61
CA MET A 323 15.34 26.07 11.74
C MET A 323 13.87 25.97 11.31
N GLY A 324 13.50 26.56 10.17
CA GLY A 324 12.17 26.41 9.59
C GLY A 324 11.87 24.94 9.23
N GLY A 325 12.85 24.25 8.65
CA GLY A 325 12.75 22.84 8.30
C GLY A 325 12.52 21.94 9.52
N ILE A 326 13.29 22.12 10.59
CA ILE A 326 13.12 21.31 11.83
C ILE A 326 11.74 21.55 12.45
N ILE A 327 11.30 22.80 12.55
CA ILE A 327 9.94 23.11 13.04
C ILE A 327 8.89 22.50 12.11
N GLY A 328 9.10 22.57 10.78
CA GLY A 328 8.25 21.95 9.78
C GLY A 328 8.16 20.42 9.93
N VAL A 329 9.29 19.74 10.21
CA VAL A 329 9.33 18.30 10.51
C VAL A 329 8.46 17.96 11.73
N ILE A 330 8.64 18.70 12.81
CA ILE A 330 7.87 18.45 14.06
C ILE A 330 6.36 18.65 13.81
N LEU A 331 5.99 19.75 13.16
CA LEU A 331 4.58 20.02 12.84
C LEU A 331 4.02 18.98 11.83
N GLY A 332 4.81 18.59 10.83
CA GLY A 332 4.43 17.58 9.86
C GLY A 332 4.15 16.22 10.52
N LEU A 333 5.00 15.79 11.46
CA LEU A 333 4.79 14.56 12.22
C LEU A 333 3.56 14.64 13.13
N ILE A 334 3.30 15.78 13.76
CA ILE A 334 2.10 15.98 14.57
C ILE A 334 0.83 15.89 13.70
N ILE A 335 0.83 16.57 12.55
CA ILE A 335 -0.29 16.52 11.59
C ILE A 335 -0.50 15.09 11.09
N SER A 336 0.60 14.36 10.76
CA SER A 336 0.55 12.97 10.32
C SER A 336 -0.05 12.04 11.38
N PHE A 337 0.35 12.23 12.63
CA PHE A 337 -0.17 11.43 13.75
C PHE A 337 -1.68 11.62 13.93
N VAL A 338 -2.14 12.88 13.92
CA VAL A 338 -3.57 13.19 14.02
C VAL A 338 -4.32 12.67 12.79
N GLY A 339 -3.75 12.82 11.59
CA GLY A 339 -4.33 12.31 10.36
C GLY A 339 -4.46 10.78 10.35
N ALA A 340 -3.43 10.07 10.80
CA ALA A 340 -3.46 8.61 10.91
C ALA A 340 -4.54 8.12 11.88
N GLN A 341 -4.72 8.79 13.02
CA GLN A 341 -5.81 8.46 13.94
C GLN A 341 -7.21 8.70 13.36
N LEU A 342 -7.39 9.79 12.61
CA LEU A 342 -8.68 10.09 11.96
C LEU A 342 -9.04 9.11 10.85
N LEU A 343 -8.02 8.58 10.15
CA LEU A 343 -8.18 7.64 9.05
C LEU A 343 -8.11 6.16 9.49
N ASN A 344 -7.93 5.89 10.79
CA ASN A 344 -7.70 4.54 11.33
C ASN A 344 -6.58 3.77 10.60
N THR A 345 -5.50 4.49 10.24
CA THR A 345 -4.33 3.91 9.58
C THR A 345 -3.15 3.80 10.54
N ASN A 346 -2.21 2.91 10.22
CA ASN A 346 -0.99 2.77 11.00
C ASN A 346 -0.10 4.01 10.86
N PHE A 347 0.30 4.61 11.99
CA PHE A 347 1.28 5.70 11.99
C PHE A 347 2.70 5.12 11.92
N THR A 348 3.34 5.27 10.76
CA THR A 348 4.75 4.87 10.53
C THR A 348 5.60 6.11 10.24
N ILE A 349 6.68 6.28 11.00
CA ILE A 349 7.60 7.41 10.78
C ILE A 349 8.47 7.11 9.56
N SER A 350 8.25 7.85 8.46
CA SER A 350 9.04 7.74 7.25
C SER A 350 10.35 8.52 7.37
N MET A 351 11.47 7.81 7.58
CA MET A 351 12.80 8.43 7.60
C MET A 351 13.16 9.08 6.27
N SER A 352 12.68 8.55 5.15
CA SER A 352 12.86 9.14 3.82
C SER A 352 12.15 10.49 3.70
N ALA A 353 10.93 10.63 4.25
CA ALA A 353 10.21 11.89 4.28
C ALA A 353 10.93 12.97 5.11
N ILE A 354 11.47 12.58 6.27
CA ILE A 354 12.26 13.49 7.12
C ILE A 354 13.53 13.94 6.39
N ALA A 355 14.28 12.99 5.80
CA ALA A 355 15.49 13.29 5.05
C ALA A 355 15.23 14.23 3.85
N LEU A 356 14.13 13.99 3.11
CA LEU A 356 13.68 14.85 2.03
C LEU A 356 13.31 16.24 2.55
N GLY A 357 12.53 16.37 3.62
CA GLY A 357 12.13 17.66 4.18
C GLY A 357 13.31 18.50 4.66
N VAL A 358 14.27 17.90 5.36
CA VAL A 358 15.51 18.57 5.81
C VAL A 358 16.41 18.91 4.62
N GLY A 359 16.57 17.99 3.67
CA GLY A 359 17.35 18.20 2.46
C GLY A 359 16.79 19.34 1.60
N PHE A 360 15.48 19.38 1.42
CA PHE A 360 14.81 20.48 0.71
C PHE A 360 14.98 21.82 1.43
N SER A 361 14.83 21.86 2.76
CA SER A 361 15.01 23.10 3.51
C SER A 361 16.46 23.64 3.37
N ALA A 362 17.46 22.75 3.43
CA ALA A 362 18.85 23.13 3.21
C ALA A 362 19.09 23.64 1.78
N ALA A 363 18.53 22.97 0.77
CA ALA A 363 18.63 23.40 -0.63
C ALA A 363 18.01 24.78 -0.85
N VAL A 364 16.84 25.06 -0.29
CA VAL A 364 16.19 26.38 -0.34
C VAL A 364 17.08 27.45 0.29
N GLY A 365 17.67 27.18 1.47
CA GLY A 365 18.60 28.10 2.13
C GLY A 365 19.83 28.43 1.28
N ILE A 366 20.38 27.43 0.59
CA ILE A 366 21.54 27.60 -0.30
C ILE A 366 21.14 28.40 -1.56
N ILE A 367 20.09 27.99 -2.27
CA ILE A 367 19.69 28.56 -3.55
C ILE A 367 19.28 30.03 -3.37
N PHE A 368 18.37 30.29 -2.42
CA PHE A 368 17.83 31.63 -2.20
C PHE A 368 18.72 32.53 -1.35
N GLY A 369 19.63 31.99 -0.55
CA GLY A 369 20.63 32.70 0.22
C GLY A 369 21.84 33.14 -0.62
N TRP A 370 22.12 32.41 -1.72
CA TRP A 370 23.33 32.67 -2.52
C TRP A 370 23.36 34.06 -3.19
N ALA A 371 22.26 34.51 -3.80
CA ALA A 371 22.17 35.78 -4.49
C ALA A 371 22.37 36.99 -3.54
N PRO A 372 21.68 37.09 -2.37
CA PRO A 372 21.96 38.13 -1.37
C PRO A 372 23.37 38.08 -0.80
N ALA A 373 23.90 36.88 -0.51
CA ALA A 373 25.26 36.72 -0.01
C ALA A 373 26.31 37.20 -1.01
N ARG A 374 26.11 36.91 -2.29
CA ARG A 374 26.97 37.46 -3.38
C ARG A 374 26.89 38.98 -3.46
N LYS A 375 25.69 39.55 -3.33
CA LYS A 375 25.51 41.03 -3.33
C LYS A 375 26.25 41.67 -2.15
N ALA A 376 26.17 41.10 -0.93
CA ALA A 376 26.91 41.54 0.25
C ALA A 376 28.43 41.46 0.03
N SER A 377 28.92 40.41 -0.59
CA SER A 377 30.35 40.24 -0.87
C SER A 377 30.87 41.18 -1.95
N ALA A 378 30.04 41.71 -2.83
CA ALA A 378 30.41 42.61 -3.91
C ALA A 378 30.42 44.10 -3.51
N LEU A 379 29.92 44.48 -2.31
CA LEU A 379 29.88 45.89 -1.85
C LEU A 379 31.28 46.49 -1.81
N ASN A 380 31.40 47.75 -2.32
CA ASN A 380 32.62 48.52 -2.22
C ASN A 380 32.77 49.12 -0.79
N PRO A 381 33.91 48.92 -0.08
CA PRO A 381 34.09 49.44 1.28
C PRO A 381 33.88 50.96 1.41
N ILE A 382 34.32 51.71 0.43
CA ILE A 382 34.23 53.19 0.43
C ILE A 382 32.75 53.61 0.35
N ASP A 383 32.01 53.06 -0.59
CA ASP A 383 30.60 53.38 -0.78
C ASP A 383 29.75 52.92 0.40
N ALA A 384 30.09 51.73 0.96
CA ALA A 384 29.40 51.17 2.12
C ALA A 384 29.58 51.99 3.42
N LEU A 385 30.73 52.65 3.61
CA LEU A 385 30.98 53.50 4.77
C LEU A 385 30.37 54.93 4.60
N ARG A 386 30.14 55.35 3.35
CA ARG A 386 29.57 56.67 3.01
C ARG A 386 28.03 56.66 2.95
N SER A 387 27.40 55.48 2.90
CA SER A 387 25.93 55.36 2.89
C SER A 387 25.35 55.90 4.19
N GLU A 388 24.39 56.83 4.12
CA GLU A 388 23.60 57.31 5.27
C GLU A 388 22.62 56.25 5.82
#